data_1f9b4831d838034c1d0ce04548d78a39
#
_entry.id   1f9b4831d838034c1d0ce04548d78a39
#
_cell.length_a   1.000
_cell.length_b   1.000
_cell.length_c   1.000
_cell.angle_alpha   90.00
_cell.angle_beta   90.00
_cell.angle_gamma   90.00
#
_symmetry.space_group_name_H-M   'P 1'
#
loop_
_entity.id
_entity.type
_entity.pdbx_description
1 polymer ?
#
loop_
_entity_poly.entity_id
_entity_poly.type
_entity_poly.pdbx_seq_one_letter_code
_entity_poly.pdbx_strand_id
1 'polypeptide(L)'
;MLQRSWVDILRNRFDAAKEKVAEARELLDSWPRHSWLQYARLDDHMGSILRAEALADPSTAADKLQQAADLKVPAALAVDSVRHAIPDADARMRWATLVSARVLAGAFAVAYEWGNTELLSELIEYHCARGAFSTEPAEGVGHGWMGAATAAVPVEADDEYALVAAGTPATSVSGGLTRLGPLPPLRMEPDMPPIMSRYRELAHQRYGRDITADEAVWPTWP
;
A
#
# COMPACT_ATOMS: atom_id res chain seq x y z
N MET A 1 12.66 18.71 1.77
CA MET A 1 13.73 17.74 1.48
C MET A 1 13.40 16.88 0.25
N LEU A 2 12.34 16.11 0.20
CA LEU A 2 12.04 15.22 -0.93
C LEU A 2 11.95 15.90 -2.30
N GLN A 3 11.38 17.10 -2.41
CA GLN A 3 11.36 17.85 -3.66
C GLN A 3 12.76 18.17 -4.21
N ARG A 4 13.73 18.45 -3.33
CA ARG A 4 15.12 18.68 -3.73
C ARG A 4 15.79 17.39 -4.19
N SER A 5 15.49 16.26 -3.52
CA SER A 5 15.96 14.95 -3.94
C SER A 5 15.48 14.59 -5.35
N TRP A 6 14.23 14.95 -5.74
CA TRP A 6 13.76 14.77 -7.11
C TRP A 6 14.62 15.51 -8.15
N VAL A 7 15.07 16.73 -7.83
CA VAL A 7 15.98 17.47 -8.72
C VAL A 7 17.32 16.75 -8.87
N ASP A 8 17.81 16.12 -7.80
CA ASP A 8 19.06 15.36 -7.84
C ASP A 8 18.91 14.08 -8.68
N ILE A 9 17.77 13.37 -8.56
CA ILE A 9 17.44 12.22 -9.42
C ILE A 9 17.48 12.63 -10.91
N LEU A 10 16.79 13.70 -11.27
CA LEU A 10 16.74 14.20 -12.65
C LEU A 10 18.13 14.60 -13.20
N ARG A 11 19.09 14.86 -12.33
CA ARG A 11 20.49 15.20 -12.67
C ARG A 11 21.43 14.00 -12.53
N ASN A 12 20.92 12.80 -12.33
CA ASN A 12 21.67 11.56 -12.07
C ASN A 12 22.63 11.68 -10.87
N ARG A 13 22.30 12.53 -9.88
CA ARG A 13 23.06 12.68 -8.63
C ARG A 13 22.45 11.81 -7.54
N PHE A 14 22.50 10.51 -7.75
CA PHE A 14 21.77 9.55 -6.91
C PHE A 14 22.24 9.54 -5.46
N ASP A 15 23.55 9.63 -5.21
CA ASP A 15 24.09 9.67 -3.85
C ASP A 15 23.58 10.90 -3.08
N ALA A 16 23.59 12.07 -3.70
CA ALA A 16 23.03 13.29 -3.11
C ALA A 16 21.52 13.19 -2.87
N ALA A 17 20.80 12.43 -3.73
CA ALA A 17 19.38 12.17 -3.53
C ALA A 17 19.14 11.25 -2.33
N LYS A 18 19.94 10.17 -2.17
CA LYS A 18 19.89 9.25 -1.03
C LYS A 18 20.21 9.93 0.29
N GLU A 19 21.25 10.78 0.28
CA GLU A 19 21.66 11.57 1.45
C GLU A 19 20.51 12.41 1.99
N LYS A 20 19.73 13.07 1.12
CA LYS A 20 18.54 13.85 1.51
C LYS A 20 17.41 12.99 2.08
N VAL A 21 17.27 11.74 1.61
CA VAL A 21 16.31 10.80 2.19
C VAL A 21 16.76 10.35 3.57
N ALA A 22 18.08 10.09 3.75
CA ALA A 22 18.65 9.75 5.04
C ALA A 22 18.47 10.88 6.06
N GLU A 23 18.81 12.12 5.68
CA GLU A 23 18.56 13.32 6.51
C GLU A 23 17.08 13.45 6.91
N ALA A 24 16.17 13.20 5.96
CA ALA A 24 14.73 13.25 6.24
C ALA A 24 14.30 12.16 7.22
N ARG A 25 14.90 10.97 7.14
CA ARG A 25 14.65 9.85 8.07
C ARG A 25 15.15 10.18 9.47
N GLU A 26 16.37 10.68 9.60
CA GLU A 26 16.93 11.12 10.88
C GLU A 26 16.06 12.19 11.56
N LEU A 27 15.52 13.11 10.74
CA LEU A 27 14.60 14.13 11.25
C LEU A 27 13.31 13.49 11.78
N LEU A 28 12.72 12.52 11.05
CA LEU A 28 11.52 11.81 11.53
C LEU A 28 11.81 11.00 12.79
N ASP A 29 12.98 10.36 12.87
CA ASP A 29 13.41 9.57 14.03
C ASP A 29 13.58 10.44 15.30
N SER A 30 13.90 11.73 15.11
CA SER A 30 14.02 12.70 16.21
C SER A 30 12.67 13.20 16.74
N TRP A 31 11.58 12.95 16.04
CA TRP A 31 10.25 13.41 16.45
C TRP A 31 9.65 12.50 17.52
N PRO A 32 8.93 13.04 18.50
CA PRO A 32 8.34 12.25 19.58
C PRO A 32 7.20 11.34 19.10
N ARG A 33 6.62 11.61 17.95
CA ARG A 33 5.56 10.80 17.33
C ARG A 33 6.05 10.23 16.01
N HIS A 34 6.02 8.91 15.90
CA HIS A 34 6.38 8.21 14.69
C HIS A 34 5.17 8.11 13.75
N SER A 35 5.27 8.70 12.57
CA SER A 35 4.24 8.58 11.53
C SER A 35 4.67 7.50 10.53
N TRP A 36 4.06 6.32 10.62
CA TRP A 36 4.31 5.22 9.69
C TRP A 36 4.15 5.65 8.22
N LEU A 37 3.18 6.53 7.94
CA LEU A 37 2.92 7.04 6.60
C LEU A 37 4.09 7.86 6.04
N GLN A 38 4.77 8.65 6.89
CA GLN A 38 5.95 9.39 6.46
C GLN A 38 7.11 8.45 6.16
N TYR A 39 7.31 7.39 6.94
CA TYR A 39 8.29 6.35 6.64
C TYR A 39 7.97 5.63 5.32
N ALA A 40 6.71 5.25 5.09
CA ALA A 40 6.29 4.65 3.83
C ALA A 40 6.55 5.58 2.62
N ARG A 41 6.35 6.90 2.79
CA ARG A 41 6.68 7.90 1.76
C ARG A 41 8.18 8.02 1.50
N LEU A 42 9.02 7.93 2.53
CA LEU A 42 10.47 7.91 2.37
C LEU A 42 10.93 6.65 1.66
N ASP A 43 10.37 5.50 2.00
CA ASP A 43 10.69 4.23 1.37
C ASP A 43 10.25 4.21 -0.10
N ASP A 44 9.06 4.69 -0.42
CA ASP A 44 8.60 4.85 -1.81
C ASP A 44 9.54 5.78 -2.60
N HIS A 45 9.98 6.87 -1.99
CA HIS A 45 10.91 7.81 -2.64
C HIS A 45 12.30 7.19 -2.82
N MET A 46 12.85 6.49 -1.81
CA MET A 46 14.11 5.75 -1.93
C MET A 46 14.03 4.69 -3.02
N GLY A 47 12.93 3.95 -3.11
CA GLY A 47 12.68 3.02 -4.20
C GLY A 47 12.66 3.69 -5.57
N SER A 48 12.22 4.96 -5.66
CA SER A 48 12.29 5.74 -6.91
C SER A 48 13.71 6.11 -7.30
N ILE A 49 14.58 6.38 -6.32
CA ILE A 49 16.02 6.64 -6.56
C ILE A 49 16.67 5.36 -7.09
N LEU A 50 16.46 4.22 -6.41
CA LEU A 50 17.04 2.94 -6.82
C LEU A 50 16.59 2.51 -8.22
N ARG A 51 15.32 2.74 -8.55
CA ARG A 51 14.78 2.52 -9.89
C ARG A 51 15.48 3.39 -10.93
N ALA A 52 15.69 4.67 -10.64
CA ALA A 52 16.39 5.58 -11.54
C ALA A 52 17.87 5.18 -11.73
N GLU A 53 18.56 4.74 -10.67
CA GLU A 53 19.90 4.19 -10.77
C GLU A 53 19.94 2.92 -11.64
N ALA A 54 18.98 2.01 -11.48
CA ALA A 54 18.88 0.80 -12.28
C ALA A 54 18.74 1.10 -13.77
N LEU A 55 17.96 2.14 -14.11
CA LEU A 55 17.81 2.59 -15.51
C LEU A 55 19.08 3.26 -16.05
N ALA A 56 19.89 3.87 -15.20
CA ALA A 56 21.14 4.51 -15.59
C ALA A 56 22.30 3.53 -15.74
N ASP A 57 22.30 2.43 -14.97
CA ASP A 57 23.33 1.39 -14.99
C ASP A 57 22.73 -0.02 -15.10
N PRO A 58 22.62 -0.56 -16.33
CA PRO A 58 22.08 -1.89 -16.56
C PRO A 58 22.85 -3.02 -15.87
N SER A 59 24.12 -2.84 -15.53
CA SER A 59 24.94 -3.88 -14.92
C SER A 59 24.52 -4.23 -13.49
N THR A 60 23.91 -3.28 -12.79
CA THR A 60 23.41 -3.43 -11.42
C THR A 60 21.88 -3.39 -11.34
N ALA A 61 21.21 -3.33 -12.49
CA ALA A 61 19.78 -3.07 -12.56
C ALA A 61 18.93 -4.09 -11.79
N ALA A 62 19.22 -5.40 -11.93
CA ALA A 62 18.42 -6.44 -11.28
C ALA A 62 18.43 -6.30 -9.75
N ASP A 63 19.60 -6.12 -9.15
CA ASP A 63 19.74 -5.97 -7.70
C ASP A 63 19.07 -4.69 -7.19
N LYS A 64 19.21 -3.59 -7.94
CA LYS A 64 18.58 -2.31 -7.58
C LYS A 64 17.06 -2.34 -7.72
N LEU A 65 16.53 -3.01 -8.73
CA LEU A 65 15.10 -3.16 -8.91
C LEU A 65 14.49 -4.08 -7.84
N GLN A 66 15.19 -5.13 -7.45
CA GLN A 66 14.79 -5.95 -6.29
C GLN A 66 14.73 -5.11 -5.01
N GLN A 67 15.78 -4.35 -4.71
CA GLN A 67 15.78 -3.44 -3.55
C GLN A 67 14.68 -2.39 -3.63
N ALA A 68 14.42 -1.84 -4.83
CA ALA A 68 13.34 -0.90 -5.06
C ALA A 68 11.96 -1.55 -4.80
N ALA A 69 11.76 -2.80 -5.23
CA ALA A 69 10.54 -3.56 -4.97
C ALA A 69 10.34 -3.79 -3.46
N ASP A 70 11.40 -4.16 -2.74
CA ASP A 70 11.37 -4.38 -1.29
C ASP A 70 11.04 -3.11 -0.48
N LEU A 71 11.16 -1.93 -1.09
CA LEU A 71 10.74 -0.65 -0.50
C LEU A 71 9.35 -0.22 -0.98
N LYS A 72 9.15 -0.21 -2.30
CA LYS A 72 7.93 0.35 -2.90
C LYS A 72 6.68 -0.51 -2.69
N VAL A 73 6.83 -1.83 -2.79
CA VAL A 73 5.65 -2.70 -2.68
C VAL A 73 5.06 -2.67 -1.27
N PRO A 74 5.84 -2.87 -0.17
CA PRO A 74 5.29 -2.74 1.17
C PRO A 74 4.69 -1.36 1.46
N ALA A 75 5.36 -0.29 0.99
CA ALA A 75 4.86 1.07 1.15
C ALA A 75 3.54 1.28 0.42
N ALA A 76 3.41 0.77 -0.81
CA ALA A 76 2.19 0.87 -1.59
C ALA A 76 1.02 0.10 -0.95
N LEU A 77 1.27 -1.12 -0.45
CA LEU A 77 0.27 -1.91 0.26
C LEU A 77 -0.20 -1.21 1.54
N ALA A 78 0.74 -0.71 2.35
CA ALA A 78 0.42 -0.01 3.59
C ALA A 78 -0.40 1.27 3.32
N VAL A 79 -0.02 2.06 2.33
CA VAL A 79 -0.75 3.28 1.95
C VAL A 79 -2.13 2.94 1.37
N ASP A 80 -2.24 1.90 0.55
CA ASP A 80 -3.52 1.49 -0.02
C ASP A 80 -4.48 0.95 1.03
N SER A 81 -3.99 0.27 2.07
CA SER A 81 -4.82 -0.30 3.13
C SER A 81 -5.64 0.75 3.89
N VAL A 82 -5.20 2.01 3.93
CA VAL A 82 -5.91 3.11 4.60
C VAL A 82 -7.33 3.28 4.06
N ARG A 83 -7.54 3.09 2.76
CA ARG A 83 -8.87 3.24 2.15
C ARG A 83 -9.93 2.34 2.78
N HIS A 84 -9.53 1.18 3.32
CA HIS A 84 -10.46 0.25 3.97
C HIS A 84 -10.94 0.73 5.33
N ALA A 85 -10.23 1.68 5.95
CA ALA A 85 -10.62 2.32 7.20
C ALA A 85 -11.44 3.61 6.98
N ILE A 86 -11.60 4.08 5.73
CA ILE A 86 -12.34 5.30 5.40
C ILE A 86 -13.82 4.96 5.19
N PRO A 87 -14.73 5.40 6.10
CA PRO A 87 -16.15 5.07 6.00
C PRO A 87 -16.85 5.77 4.83
N ASP A 88 -16.49 7.03 4.57
CA ASP A 88 -17.07 7.82 3.49
C ASP A 88 -16.62 7.34 2.11
N ALA A 89 -17.57 7.03 1.23
CA ALA A 89 -17.29 6.47 -0.09
C ALA A 89 -16.52 7.43 -1.00
N ASP A 90 -16.84 8.72 -0.95
CA ASP A 90 -16.17 9.73 -1.78
C ASP A 90 -14.75 10.00 -1.29
N ALA A 91 -14.54 10.05 0.02
CA ALA A 91 -13.21 10.18 0.61
C ALA A 91 -12.35 8.96 0.29
N ARG A 92 -12.92 7.75 0.35
CA ARG A 92 -12.25 6.50 -0.04
C ARG A 92 -11.86 6.50 -1.51
N MET A 93 -12.76 6.94 -2.40
CA MET A 93 -12.47 7.07 -3.82
C MET A 93 -11.37 8.10 -4.07
N ARG A 94 -11.42 9.26 -3.40
CA ARG A 94 -10.35 10.27 -3.49
C ARG A 94 -9.01 9.73 -3.00
N TRP A 95 -8.98 9.00 -1.88
CA TRP A 95 -7.76 8.35 -1.40
C TRP A 95 -7.22 7.36 -2.43
N ALA A 96 -8.08 6.48 -2.95
CA ALA A 96 -7.70 5.49 -3.94
C ALA A 96 -7.11 6.13 -5.22
N THR A 97 -7.70 7.23 -5.68
CA THR A 97 -7.29 7.88 -6.95
C THR A 97 -6.08 8.79 -6.78
N LEU A 98 -6.04 9.59 -5.72
CA LEU A 98 -5.02 10.63 -5.57
C LEU A 98 -3.79 10.16 -4.80
N VAL A 99 -3.94 9.16 -3.94
CA VAL A 99 -2.86 8.67 -3.06
C VAL A 99 -2.45 7.26 -3.46
N SER A 100 -3.36 6.27 -3.32
CA SER A 100 -3.03 4.86 -3.56
C SER A 100 -2.59 4.57 -4.99
N ALA A 101 -3.28 5.11 -5.98
CA ALA A 101 -2.97 4.85 -7.39
C ALA A 101 -1.53 5.23 -7.76
N ARG A 102 -1.02 6.32 -7.18
CA ARG A 102 0.33 6.80 -7.45
C ARG A 102 1.41 5.86 -6.91
N VAL A 103 1.27 5.40 -5.67
CA VAL A 103 2.26 4.50 -5.05
C VAL A 103 2.18 3.10 -5.66
N LEU A 104 0.98 2.61 -5.98
CA LEU A 104 0.78 1.34 -6.68
C LEU A 104 1.37 1.37 -8.09
N ALA A 105 1.17 2.44 -8.85
CA ALA A 105 1.80 2.59 -10.16
C ALA A 105 3.33 2.48 -10.07
N GLY A 106 3.94 3.02 -9.01
CA GLY A 106 5.37 2.86 -8.73
C GLY A 106 5.77 1.41 -8.46
N ALA A 107 4.98 0.66 -7.70
CA ALA A 107 5.20 -0.76 -7.44
C ALA A 107 5.08 -1.60 -8.72
N PHE A 108 4.04 -1.37 -9.52
CA PHE A 108 3.87 -2.02 -10.83
C PHE A 108 5.05 -1.74 -11.78
N ALA A 109 5.49 -0.48 -11.85
CA ALA A 109 6.60 -0.11 -12.71
C ALA A 109 7.90 -0.84 -12.35
N VAL A 110 8.20 -0.95 -11.05
CA VAL A 110 9.39 -1.68 -10.59
C VAL A 110 9.27 -3.17 -10.89
N ALA A 111 8.12 -3.81 -10.62
CA ALA A 111 7.91 -5.22 -10.92
C ALA A 111 8.07 -5.53 -12.42
N TYR A 112 7.53 -4.65 -13.27
CA TYR A 112 7.62 -4.76 -14.73
C TYR A 112 9.06 -4.60 -15.23
N GLU A 113 9.77 -3.57 -14.79
CA GLU A 113 11.15 -3.29 -15.19
C GLU A 113 12.14 -4.35 -14.67
N TRP A 114 11.85 -4.93 -13.51
CA TRP A 114 12.60 -6.05 -12.97
C TRP A 114 12.37 -7.35 -13.74
N GLY A 115 11.28 -7.43 -14.52
CA GLY A 115 10.86 -8.65 -15.20
C GLY A 115 10.33 -9.73 -14.25
N ASN A 116 9.94 -9.36 -13.05
CA ASN A 116 9.36 -10.28 -12.07
C ASN A 116 7.86 -10.49 -12.36
N THR A 117 7.59 -11.47 -13.22
CA THR A 117 6.23 -11.79 -13.68
C THR A 117 5.34 -12.32 -12.55
N GLU A 118 5.90 -13.03 -11.59
CA GLU A 118 5.18 -13.53 -10.41
C GLU A 118 4.65 -12.33 -9.57
N LEU A 119 5.54 -11.42 -9.19
CA LEU A 119 5.16 -10.21 -8.46
C LEU A 119 4.15 -9.36 -9.25
N LEU A 120 4.34 -9.27 -10.57
CA LEU A 120 3.41 -8.51 -11.42
C LEU A 120 2.01 -9.15 -11.42
N SER A 121 1.92 -10.48 -11.50
CA SER A 121 0.65 -11.22 -11.42
C SER A 121 -0.01 -11.02 -10.06
N GLU A 122 0.73 -11.14 -8.97
CA GLU A 122 0.20 -10.89 -7.62
C GLU A 122 -0.32 -9.46 -7.44
N LEU A 123 0.39 -8.46 -8.00
CA LEU A 123 -0.06 -7.06 -7.99
C LEU A 123 -1.34 -6.84 -8.79
N ILE A 124 -1.49 -7.53 -9.93
CA ILE A 124 -2.72 -7.49 -10.75
C ILE A 124 -3.88 -8.07 -9.95
N GLU A 125 -3.72 -9.26 -9.37
CA GLU A 125 -4.76 -9.91 -8.56
C GLU A 125 -5.15 -9.06 -7.36
N TYR A 126 -4.17 -8.52 -6.63
CA TYR A 126 -4.42 -7.59 -5.55
C TYR A 126 -5.21 -6.36 -6.03
N HIS A 127 -4.86 -5.81 -7.18
CA HIS A 127 -5.54 -4.65 -7.75
C HIS A 127 -6.97 -4.97 -8.17
N CYS A 128 -7.21 -6.11 -8.80
CA CYS A 128 -8.55 -6.57 -9.20
C CYS A 128 -9.43 -6.84 -7.99
N ALA A 129 -8.92 -7.52 -6.98
CA ALA A 129 -9.65 -7.82 -5.75
C ALA A 129 -10.09 -6.54 -4.99
N ARG A 130 -9.37 -5.43 -5.14
CA ARG A 130 -9.75 -4.13 -4.54
C ARG A 130 -11.12 -3.62 -4.97
N GLY A 131 -11.59 -3.98 -6.16
CA GLY A 131 -12.90 -3.61 -6.70
C GLY A 131 -13.99 -4.66 -6.49
N ALA A 132 -13.60 -5.89 -6.11
CA ALA A 132 -14.53 -7.02 -6.01
C ALA A 132 -15.46 -6.98 -4.80
N PHE A 133 -15.23 -6.08 -3.86
CA PHE A 133 -16.13 -5.87 -2.71
C PHE A 133 -17.24 -4.91 -3.10
N SER A 134 -18.11 -5.36 -3.98
CA SER A 134 -19.33 -4.63 -4.31
C SER A 134 -20.29 -4.69 -3.11
N THR A 135 -21.10 -3.66 -2.99
CA THR A 135 -22.10 -3.48 -1.94
C THR A 135 -23.32 -4.37 -2.12
N GLU A 136 -23.37 -5.20 -3.15
CA GLU A 136 -24.48 -6.11 -3.36
C GLU A 136 -24.33 -7.33 -2.44
N PRO A 137 -25.32 -7.62 -1.60
CA PRO A 137 -25.36 -8.86 -0.85
C PRO A 137 -25.38 -10.00 -1.87
N ALA A 138 -24.32 -10.80 -1.93
CA ALA A 138 -24.37 -12.04 -2.67
C ALA A 138 -25.41 -12.94 -1.98
N GLU A 139 -26.56 -13.13 -2.61
CA GLU A 139 -27.56 -14.06 -2.15
C GLU A 139 -26.91 -15.44 -2.09
N GLY A 140 -26.63 -15.93 -0.90
CA GLY A 140 -26.13 -17.29 -0.65
C GLY A 140 -24.75 -17.43 -0.02
N VAL A 141 -23.99 -16.36 0.23
CA VAL A 141 -22.73 -16.45 0.97
C VAL A 141 -23.02 -16.39 2.46
N GLY A 142 -22.64 -17.45 3.16
CA GLY A 142 -22.99 -17.71 4.56
C GLY A 142 -22.66 -16.57 5.52
N HIS A 143 -23.35 -16.57 6.64
CA HIS A 143 -23.46 -15.53 7.67
C HIS A 143 -22.15 -14.97 8.28
N GLY A 144 -20.98 -15.53 7.95
CA GLY A 144 -19.65 -15.02 8.39
C GLY A 144 -19.27 -13.64 7.83
N TRP A 145 -19.84 -13.25 6.70
CA TRP A 145 -19.61 -11.96 6.06
C TRP A 145 -20.18 -10.77 6.82
N MET A 146 -21.37 -10.95 7.38
CA MET A 146 -22.10 -9.84 8.02
C MET A 146 -21.45 -9.42 9.35
N GLY A 147 -20.76 -10.31 10.04
CA GLY A 147 -20.07 -10.00 11.30
C GLY A 147 -18.81 -9.14 11.09
N ALA A 148 -18.09 -9.36 10.00
CA ALA A 148 -16.87 -8.61 9.71
C ALA A 148 -17.15 -7.19 9.14
N ALA A 149 -18.32 -6.99 8.53
CA ALA A 149 -18.71 -5.70 7.94
C ALA A 149 -18.98 -4.59 8.97
N THR A 150 -19.25 -4.97 10.23
CA THR A 150 -19.63 -4.04 11.31
C THR A 150 -18.50 -3.71 12.27
N ALA A 151 -17.34 -4.36 12.17
CA ALA A 151 -16.20 -4.03 12.99
C ALA A 151 -15.54 -2.76 12.42
N ALA A 152 -15.89 -1.60 12.98
CA ALA A 152 -15.14 -0.38 12.76
C ALA A 152 -13.73 -0.59 13.30
N VAL A 153 -12.72 -0.62 12.41
CA VAL A 153 -11.33 -0.56 12.86
C VAL A 153 -11.15 0.80 13.53
N PRO A 154 -10.70 0.86 14.79
CA PRO A 154 -10.38 2.13 15.42
C PRO A 154 -9.30 2.79 14.57
N VAL A 155 -9.63 3.91 13.96
CA VAL A 155 -8.64 4.80 13.37
C VAL A 155 -7.91 5.40 14.54
N GLU A 156 -6.63 5.06 14.72
CA GLU A 156 -5.82 5.70 15.76
C GLU A 156 -5.84 7.21 15.53
N ALA A 157 -6.31 7.95 16.53
CA ALA A 157 -6.58 9.38 16.43
C ALA A 157 -5.33 10.25 16.18
N ASP A 158 -4.15 9.64 16.11
CA ASP A 158 -2.87 10.28 15.89
C ASP A 158 -2.40 10.30 14.42
N ASP A 159 -3.18 9.75 13.50
CA ASP A 159 -2.83 9.76 12.09
C ASP A 159 -3.39 11.04 11.43
N GLU A 160 -2.53 11.97 11.05
CA GLU A 160 -2.90 13.28 10.47
C GLU A 160 -3.86 13.16 9.26
N TYR A 161 -3.83 12.02 8.57
CA TYR A 161 -4.72 11.71 7.45
C TYR A 161 -6.03 11.06 7.88
N ALA A 162 -6.07 10.40 9.01
CA ALA A 162 -7.30 9.89 9.61
C ALA A 162 -8.21 11.06 10.05
N LEU A 163 -7.63 12.15 10.53
CA LEU A 163 -8.35 13.38 10.87
C LEU A 163 -9.03 14.03 9.65
N VAL A 164 -8.39 14.00 8.48
CA VAL A 164 -8.98 14.53 7.23
C VAL A 164 -10.14 13.63 6.76
N ALA A 165 -10.07 12.33 7.00
CA ALA A 165 -11.13 11.39 6.67
C ALA A 165 -12.27 11.39 7.70
N ALA A 166 -11.97 11.66 8.98
CA ALA A 166 -12.94 11.68 10.08
C ALA A 166 -13.71 13.02 10.20
N GLY A 167 -13.27 14.07 9.50
CA GLY A 167 -13.84 15.42 9.61
C GLY A 167 -15.19 15.66 8.94
N THR A 168 -15.81 14.65 8.31
CA THR A 168 -17.17 14.75 7.79
C THR A 168 -18.13 13.96 8.68
N PRO A 169 -19.15 14.63 9.26
CA PRO A 169 -20.17 13.89 10.01
C PRO A 169 -20.81 12.86 9.09
N ALA A 170 -20.83 11.62 9.52
CA ALA A 170 -21.48 10.53 8.83
C ALA A 170 -22.99 10.85 8.72
N THR A 171 -23.40 11.46 7.63
CA THR A 171 -24.79 11.44 7.23
C THR A 171 -25.10 10.01 6.85
N SER A 172 -26.09 9.43 7.51
CA SER A 172 -26.58 8.09 7.32
C SER A 172 -26.74 7.76 5.84
N VAL A 173 -25.77 7.05 5.29
CA VAL A 173 -25.89 6.50 3.94
C VAL A 173 -26.69 5.22 4.05
N SER A 174 -27.92 5.27 3.54
CA SER A 174 -28.73 4.10 3.33
C SER A 174 -27.99 3.11 2.43
N GLY A 175 -27.66 1.96 2.97
CA GLY A 175 -27.75 0.71 2.29
C GLY A 175 -26.68 0.31 1.31
N GLY A 176 -25.52 0.13 1.61
CA GLY A 176 -24.59 -0.76 0.95
C GLY A 176 -23.61 -1.26 2.02
N LEU A 177 -23.62 -2.51 2.33
CA LEU A 177 -22.66 -3.10 3.25
C LEU A 177 -21.28 -3.04 2.64
N THR A 178 -20.60 -1.91 2.79
CA THR A 178 -19.20 -1.80 2.40
C THR A 178 -18.37 -2.41 3.50
N ARG A 179 -17.54 -3.40 3.18
CA ARG A 179 -16.56 -3.91 4.12
C ARG A 179 -15.63 -2.77 4.55
N LEU A 180 -15.60 -2.49 5.83
CA LEU A 180 -14.61 -1.65 6.47
C LEU A 180 -13.58 -2.58 7.12
N GLY A 181 -12.30 -2.34 6.84
CA GLY A 181 -11.19 -3.14 7.35
C GLY A 181 -10.36 -3.79 6.24
N PRO A 182 -9.21 -4.38 6.60
CA PRO A 182 -8.32 -5.02 5.65
C PRO A 182 -8.99 -6.14 4.87
N LEU A 183 -8.49 -6.39 3.66
CA LEU A 183 -8.91 -7.54 2.85
C LEU A 183 -8.47 -8.84 3.51
N PRO A 184 -9.20 -9.97 3.31
CA PRO A 184 -8.69 -11.28 3.67
C PRO A 184 -7.42 -11.57 2.86
N PRO A 185 -6.55 -12.47 3.35
CA PRO A 185 -5.43 -12.95 2.54
C PRO A 185 -5.97 -13.63 1.27
N LEU A 186 -5.44 -13.26 0.10
CA LEU A 186 -5.86 -13.80 -1.19
C LEU A 186 -4.88 -14.88 -1.66
N ARG A 187 -5.37 -15.90 -2.36
CA ARG A 187 -4.57 -16.99 -2.93
C ARG A 187 -4.94 -17.23 -4.38
N MET A 188 -3.95 -17.23 -5.26
CA MET A 188 -4.15 -17.50 -6.68
C MET A 188 -4.24 -18.99 -6.96
N GLU A 189 -3.38 -19.80 -6.35
CA GLU A 189 -3.30 -21.24 -6.56
C GLU A 189 -3.52 -21.99 -5.24
N PRO A 190 -4.23 -23.13 -5.23
CA PRO A 190 -4.62 -23.82 -3.99
C PRO A 190 -3.45 -24.16 -3.05
N ASP A 191 -2.31 -24.56 -3.63
CA ASP A 191 -1.13 -25.03 -2.89
C ASP A 191 -0.08 -23.95 -2.64
N MET A 192 -0.29 -22.73 -3.16
CA MET A 192 0.65 -21.63 -3.00
C MET A 192 0.31 -20.78 -1.76
N PRO A 193 1.31 -20.10 -1.19
CA PRO A 193 1.06 -19.14 -0.11
C PRO A 193 0.14 -18.01 -0.60
N PRO A 194 -0.50 -17.28 0.31
CA PRO A 194 -1.26 -16.08 -0.05
C PRO A 194 -0.38 -15.07 -0.78
N ILE A 195 -0.96 -14.41 -1.79
CA ILE A 195 -0.24 -13.42 -2.60
C ILE A 195 0.36 -12.32 -1.72
N MET A 196 1.47 -11.75 -2.16
CA MET A 196 2.17 -10.65 -1.49
C MET A 196 2.64 -10.98 -0.06
N SER A 197 2.72 -12.26 0.35
CA SER A 197 3.05 -12.67 1.73
C SER A 197 4.33 -12.02 2.24
N ARG A 198 5.41 -12.06 1.44
CA ARG A 198 6.68 -11.40 1.77
C ARG A 198 6.53 -9.89 1.98
N TYR A 199 5.83 -9.22 1.09
CA TYR A 199 5.69 -7.77 1.12
C TYR A 199 4.73 -7.28 2.21
N ARG A 200 3.73 -8.10 2.56
CA ARG A 200 2.87 -7.85 3.71
C ARG A 200 3.65 -7.94 5.01
N GLU A 201 4.48 -8.96 5.15
CA GLU A 201 5.38 -9.09 6.30
C GLU A 201 6.33 -7.90 6.42
N LEU A 202 6.93 -7.46 5.31
CA LEU A 202 7.76 -6.25 5.28
C LEU A 202 6.98 -4.98 5.66
N ALA A 203 5.73 -4.85 5.26
CA ALA A 203 4.87 -3.73 5.64
C ALA A 203 4.56 -3.75 7.15
N HIS A 204 4.26 -4.92 7.70
CA HIS A 204 4.06 -5.09 9.14
C HIS A 204 5.32 -4.72 9.93
N GLN A 205 6.47 -5.27 9.55
CA GLN A 205 7.74 -5.01 10.25
C GLN A 205 8.17 -3.55 10.21
N ARG A 206 7.96 -2.85 9.07
CA ARG A 206 8.44 -1.48 8.89
C ARG A 206 7.47 -0.41 9.39
N TYR A 207 6.17 -0.68 9.25
CA TYR A 207 5.14 0.33 9.47
C TYR A 207 4.15 -0.05 10.57
N GLY A 208 4.25 -1.26 11.14
CA GLY A 208 3.28 -1.76 12.11
C GLY A 208 1.87 -1.89 11.50
N ARG A 209 1.75 -2.14 10.17
CA ARG A 209 0.47 -2.17 9.46
C ARG A 209 0.13 -3.56 8.99
N ASP A 210 -1.01 -4.05 9.43
CA ASP A 210 -1.61 -5.27 8.91
C ASP A 210 -2.37 -4.94 7.62
N ILE A 211 -1.89 -5.49 6.51
CA ILE A 211 -2.46 -5.23 5.18
C ILE A 211 -3.69 -6.11 4.93
N THR A 212 -3.75 -7.26 5.59
CA THR A 212 -4.85 -8.21 5.49
C THR A 212 -5.48 -8.45 6.85
N ALA A 213 -6.77 -8.79 6.84
CA ALA A 213 -7.46 -9.25 8.02
C ALA A 213 -6.92 -10.63 8.47
N ASP A 214 -7.06 -10.92 9.77
CA ASP A 214 -6.82 -12.25 10.34
C ASP A 214 -8.05 -13.13 10.07
N GLU A 215 -8.20 -13.53 8.83
CA GLU A 215 -9.32 -14.30 8.31
C GLU A 215 -8.81 -15.47 7.45
N ALA A 216 -9.71 -16.41 7.13
CA ALA A 216 -9.41 -17.49 6.21
C ALA A 216 -8.95 -16.94 4.84
N VAL A 217 -8.01 -17.64 4.23
CA VAL A 217 -7.50 -17.29 2.90
C VAL A 217 -8.59 -17.49 1.85
N TRP A 218 -8.79 -16.48 1.01
CA TRP A 218 -9.78 -16.53 -0.08
C TRP A 218 -9.10 -16.84 -1.41
N PRO A 219 -9.66 -17.76 -2.21
CA PRO A 219 -9.21 -17.94 -3.58
C PRO A 219 -9.54 -16.70 -4.41
N THR A 220 -8.66 -16.31 -5.33
CA THR A 220 -8.95 -15.21 -6.27
C THR A 220 -9.86 -15.67 -7.41
N TRP A 221 -9.90 -16.96 -7.67
CA TRP A 221 -10.79 -17.63 -8.64
C TRP A 221 -11.68 -18.64 -7.93
N PRO A 222 -12.98 -18.71 -8.29
CA PRO A 222 -13.92 -19.67 -7.72
C PRO A 222 -13.57 -21.10 -8.09
#